data_f35be492d8a166b25c3225352ce3fdea
#
_entry.id   f35be492d8a166b25c3225352ce3fdea
#
_cell.length_a   1.000
_cell.length_b   1.000
_cell.length_c   1.000
_cell.angle_alpha   90.00
_cell.angle_beta   90.00
_cell.angle_gamma   90.00
#
_symmetry.space_group_name_H-M   'P 1'
#
loop_
_entity.id
_entity.type
_entity.pdbx_description
1 polymer ?
#
loop_
_entity_poly.entity_id
_entity_poly.type
_entity_poly.pdbx_seq_one_letter_code
_entity_poly.pdbx_strand_id
1 'polypeptide(L)'
;IETALGGSIQNIVTDSEETAKQLIEYLKKNKYGRATFLPLTSAGKNQSPFPKPEALKEPGVLGLASSLVQASGEYEGLIRYLLGRVVVADTIDHAISIARKYHYSLRIVTLEGELLNAGGSMTGGAFKNTSNLLGRRREIEELENSCNRYLKQADSIQQELSLQEAEASEKKEEADR
;
A
#
# COMPACT_ATOMS: atom_id res chain seq x y z
N ILE A 1 -0.32 5.06 -3.84
CA ILE A 1 0.95 5.09 -3.11
C ILE A 1 1.92 4.02 -3.61
N GLU A 2 1.50 2.76 -3.83
CA GLU A 2 2.37 1.70 -4.34
C GLU A 2 3.06 2.08 -5.65
N THR A 3 2.30 2.64 -6.60
CA THR A 3 2.85 3.15 -7.87
C THR A 3 3.86 4.29 -7.64
N ALA A 4 3.59 5.17 -6.67
CA ALA A 4 4.51 6.23 -6.30
C ALA A 4 5.82 5.69 -5.72
N LEU A 5 5.78 4.65 -4.90
CA LEU A 5 6.96 3.96 -4.37
C LEU A 5 7.66 3.14 -5.46
N GLY A 6 6.90 2.51 -6.36
CA GLY A 6 7.45 1.64 -7.39
C GLY A 6 8.32 0.53 -6.79
N GLY A 7 9.51 0.31 -7.35
CA GLY A 7 10.45 -0.70 -6.84
C GLY A 7 10.94 -0.46 -5.41
N SER A 8 10.83 0.76 -4.90
CA SER A 8 11.27 1.10 -3.53
C SER A 8 10.40 0.46 -2.44
N ILE A 9 9.23 -0.06 -2.78
CA ILE A 9 8.36 -0.78 -1.84
C ILE A 9 9.01 -2.05 -1.28
N GLN A 10 10.01 -2.58 -1.97
CA GLN A 10 10.76 -3.78 -1.55
C GLN A 10 12.04 -3.42 -0.77
N ASN A 11 12.34 -2.14 -0.60
CA ASN A 11 13.52 -1.73 0.13
C ASN A 11 13.37 -2.04 1.62
N ILE A 12 14.46 -2.46 2.24
CA ILE A 12 14.52 -2.86 3.64
C ILE A 12 15.01 -1.66 4.46
N VAL A 13 14.19 -1.23 5.39
CA VAL A 13 14.58 -0.18 6.34
C VAL A 13 15.43 -0.79 7.44
N THR A 14 16.56 -0.14 7.76
CA THR A 14 17.44 -0.50 8.87
C THR A 14 17.64 0.68 9.81
N ASP A 15 17.97 0.42 11.05
CA ASP A 15 18.28 1.43 12.04
C ASP A 15 19.53 2.24 11.68
N SER A 16 20.56 1.56 11.17
CA SER A 16 21.87 2.14 10.89
C SER A 16 22.53 1.58 9.62
N GLU A 17 23.55 2.29 9.13
CA GLU A 17 24.41 1.81 8.04
C GLU A 17 25.19 0.56 8.44
N GLU A 18 25.55 0.43 9.70
CA GLU A 18 26.29 -0.76 10.17
C GLU A 18 25.43 -2.02 10.08
N THR A 19 24.17 -1.94 10.48
CA THR A 19 23.18 -3.03 10.29
C THR A 19 23.03 -3.36 8.82
N ALA A 20 22.87 -2.35 7.96
CA ALA A 20 22.76 -2.55 6.51
C ALA A 20 23.99 -3.26 5.95
N LYS A 21 25.20 -2.88 6.38
CA LYS A 21 26.46 -3.51 5.98
C LYS A 21 26.50 -4.99 6.37
N GLN A 22 26.17 -5.31 7.62
CA GLN A 22 26.11 -6.69 8.10
C GLN A 22 25.16 -7.56 7.28
N LEU A 23 23.98 -7.03 6.97
CA LEU A 23 23.00 -7.72 6.13
C LEU A 23 23.49 -7.91 4.69
N ILE A 24 24.17 -6.92 4.11
CA ILE A 24 24.79 -7.05 2.78
C ILE A 24 25.88 -8.15 2.78
N GLU A 25 26.71 -8.20 3.80
CA GLU A 25 27.74 -9.23 3.95
C GLU A 25 27.11 -10.62 4.11
N TYR A 26 26.04 -10.74 4.89
CA TYR A 26 25.26 -11.96 5.03
C TYR A 26 24.67 -12.44 3.69
N LEU A 27 24.05 -11.55 2.91
CA LEU A 27 23.53 -11.88 1.58
C LEU A 27 24.62 -12.36 0.63
N LYS A 28 25.79 -11.70 0.65
CA LYS A 28 26.95 -12.10 -0.16
C LYS A 28 27.47 -13.48 0.20
N LYS A 29 27.67 -13.74 1.50
CA LYS A 29 28.22 -15.01 2.02
C LYS A 29 27.31 -16.19 1.65
N ASN A 30 25.99 -15.99 1.72
CA ASN A 30 25.01 -17.06 1.47
C ASN A 30 24.51 -17.10 0.02
N LYS A 31 24.94 -16.19 -0.85
CA LYS A 31 24.48 -16.08 -2.25
C LYS A 31 22.97 -15.91 -2.40
N TYR A 32 22.32 -15.18 -1.48
CA TYR A 32 20.86 -14.95 -1.46
C TYR A 32 20.38 -13.81 -2.37
N GLY A 33 21.22 -13.32 -3.27
CA GLY A 33 20.87 -12.25 -4.20
C GLY A 33 21.17 -10.87 -3.64
N ARG A 34 20.38 -9.87 -4.07
CA ARG A 34 20.61 -8.45 -3.75
C ARG A 34 19.34 -7.83 -3.16
N ALA A 35 19.53 -6.98 -2.16
CA ALA A 35 18.48 -6.14 -1.61
C ALA A 35 18.99 -4.68 -1.50
N THR A 36 18.07 -3.73 -1.48
CA THR A 36 18.36 -2.33 -1.21
C THR A 36 17.98 -2.03 0.24
N PHE A 37 18.93 -1.45 0.97
CA PHE A 37 18.74 -1.07 2.37
C PHE A 37 18.63 0.46 2.48
N LEU A 38 17.76 0.91 3.37
CA LEU A 38 17.52 2.32 3.69
C LEU A 38 17.79 2.56 5.17
N PRO A 39 19.05 2.89 5.56
CA PRO A 39 19.38 3.18 6.94
C PRO A 39 18.73 4.48 7.41
N LEU A 40 18.02 4.46 8.54
CA LEU A 40 17.38 5.65 9.12
C LEU A 40 18.40 6.71 9.54
N THR A 41 19.65 6.30 9.77
CA THR A 41 20.75 7.21 10.11
C THR A 41 21.17 8.11 8.94
N SER A 42 20.95 7.69 7.68
CA SER A 42 21.37 8.43 6.48
C SER A 42 20.26 8.67 5.49
N ALA A 43 19.36 7.70 5.30
CA ALA A 43 18.28 7.84 4.34
C ALA A 43 17.33 8.99 4.77
N GLY A 44 17.21 9.97 3.90
CA GLY A 44 16.29 11.09 4.14
C GLY A 44 16.86 12.27 4.95
N LYS A 45 18.14 12.27 5.37
CA LYS A 45 18.73 13.41 6.11
C LYS A 45 18.95 14.65 5.24
N ASN A 46 19.40 14.48 4.00
CA ASN A 46 19.77 15.58 3.09
C ASN A 46 18.75 15.67 1.95
N GLN A 47 17.56 16.19 2.22
CA GLN A 47 16.53 16.35 1.21
C GLN A 47 16.43 17.80 0.76
N SER A 48 16.52 18.00 -0.55
CA SER A 48 16.14 19.28 -1.14
C SER A 48 14.61 19.40 -1.16
N PRO A 49 14.07 20.60 -0.91
CA PRO A 49 12.64 20.86 -1.07
C PRO A 49 12.13 20.48 -2.46
N PHE A 50 10.83 20.28 -2.57
CA PHE A 50 10.20 20.04 -3.87
C PHE A 50 10.49 21.24 -4.82
N PRO A 51 11.04 21.00 -6.01
CA PRO A 51 11.63 22.07 -6.85
C PRO A 51 10.60 22.97 -7.52
N LYS A 52 9.33 22.57 -7.56
CA LYS A 52 8.24 23.26 -8.26
C LYS A 52 6.99 23.42 -7.38
N PRO A 53 7.08 24.16 -6.24
CA PRO A 53 5.96 24.28 -5.31
C PRO A 53 4.69 24.87 -5.95
N GLU A 54 4.84 25.66 -7.00
CA GLU A 54 3.72 26.20 -7.78
C GLU A 54 2.88 25.11 -8.45
N ALA A 55 3.46 23.95 -8.79
CA ALA A 55 2.74 22.83 -9.37
C ALA A 55 1.69 22.24 -8.41
N LEU A 56 1.86 22.43 -7.12
CA LEU A 56 0.90 21.94 -6.11
C LEU A 56 -0.40 22.77 -6.06
N LYS A 57 -0.43 23.90 -6.77
CA LYS A 57 -1.62 24.76 -6.88
C LYS A 57 -2.40 24.52 -8.17
N GLU A 58 -1.93 23.63 -9.03
CA GLU A 58 -2.61 23.35 -10.29
C GLU A 58 -3.94 22.60 -10.06
N PRO A 59 -4.93 22.82 -10.92
CA PRO A 59 -6.18 22.09 -10.87
C PRO A 59 -5.95 20.57 -10.93
N GLY A 60 -6.67 19.83 -10.09
CA GLY A 60 -6.57 18.37 -10.00
C GLY A 60 -5.38 17.86 -9.19
N VAL A 61 -4.52 18.70 -8.63
CA VAL A 61 -3.45 18.29 -7.73
C VAL A 61 -3.99 18.12 -6.31
N LEU A 62 -3.76 16.95 -5.73
CA LEU A 62 -4.12 16.62 -4.35
C LEU A 62 -2.99 16.94 -3.35
N GLY A 63 -1.74 16.98 -3.82
CA GLY A 63 -0.57 17.27 -3.02
C GLY A 63 0.64 16.42 -3.40
N LEU A 64 1.68 16.48 -2.54
CA LEU A 64 2.79 15.54 -2.63
C LEU A 64 2.39 14.20 -2.01
N ALA A 65 2.83 13.10 -2.57
CA ALA A 65 2.55 11.77 -2.05
C ALA A 65 3.00 11.61 -0.59
N SER A 66 4.07 12.31 -0.18
CA SER A 66 4.54 12.32 1.21
C SER A 66 3.59 13.01 2.20
N SER A 67 2.78 13.97 1.76
CA SER A 67 1.80 14.65 2.61
C SER A 67 0.46 13.90 2.73
N LEU A 68 0.27 12.89 1.90
CA LEU A 68 -0.96 12.09 1.85
C LEU A 68 -0.84 10.74 2.57
N VAL A 69 0.30 10.51 3.23
CA VAL A 69 0.55 9.31 4.03
C VAL A 69 0.92 9.70 5.46
N GLN A 70 0.57 8.84 6.40
CA GLN A 70 0.93 8.99 7.80
C GLN A 70 1.90 7.87 8.20
N ALA A 71 2.93 8.22 8.94
CA ALA A 71 3.89 7.29 9.52
C ALA A 71 4.36 7.80 10.89
N SER A 72 4.96 6.92 11.70
CA SER A 72 5.60 7.33 12.95
C SER A 72 6.71 8.34 12.69
N GLY A 73 6.93 9.27 13.61
CA GLY A 73 7.86 10.40 13.43
C GLY A 73 9.29 9.99 13.03
N GLU A 74 9.75 8.82 13.46
CA GLU A 74 11.06 8.26 13.08
C GLU A 74 11.18 8.00 11.56
N TYR A 75 10.06 7.77 10.85
CA TYR A 75 10.04 7.50 9.39
C TYR A 75 9.73 8.74 8.55
N GLU A 76 9.45 9.89 9.13
CA GLU A 76 9.11 11.11 8.36
C GLU A 76 10.18 11.48 7.33
N GLY A 77 11.45 11.39 7.72
CA GLY A 77 12.58 11.64 6.81
C GLY A 77 12.57 10.68 5.63
N LEU A 78 12.33 9.39 5.90
CA LEU A 78 12.26 8.36 4.88
C LEU A 78 11.06 8.53 3.95
N ILE A 79 9.88 8.85 4.48
CA ILE A 79 8.68 9.14 3.69
C ILE A 79 8.92 10.33 2.76
N ARG A 80 9.52 11.39 3.26
CA ARG A 80 9.91 12.55 2.45
C ARG A 80 10.91 12.18 1.37
N TYR A 81 11.89 11.35 1.68
CA TYR A 81 12.87 10.85 0.72
C TYR A 81 12.21 10.07 -0.42
N LEU A 82 11.32 9.15 -0.11
CA LEU A 82 10.68 8.27 -1.07
C LEU A 82 9.56 8.95 -1.87
N LEU A 83 8.77 9.80 -1.24
CA LEU A 83 7.50 10.32 -1.76
C LEU A 83 7.47 11.84 -1.91
N GLY A 84 8.45 12.57 -1.39
CA GLY A 84 8.45 14.03 -1.37
C GLY A 84 8.67 14.72 -2.73
N ARG A 85 8.90 13.95 -3.78
CA ARG A 85 9.02 14.46 -5.16
C ARG A 85 7.98 13.90 -6.11
N VAL A 86 6.97 13.21 -5.60
CA VAL A 86 5.88 12.67 -6.40
C VAL A 86 4.63 13.49 -6.16
N VAL A 87 4.11 14.10 -7.21
CA VAL A 87 2.85 14.83 -7.20
C VAL A 87 1.71 13.83 -7.37
N VAL A 88 0.63 13.98 -6.61
CA VAL A 88 -0.58 13.18 -6.77
C VAL A 88 -1.63 14.03 -7.45
N ALA A 89 -2.15 13.54 -8.57
CA ALA A 89 -3.27 14.12 -9.31
C ALA A 89 -4.52 13.23 -9.21
N ASP A 90 -5.67 13.82 -9.39
CA ASP A 90 -6.96 13.11 -9.37
C ASP A 90 -7.15 12.24 -10.61
N THR A 91 -6.88 12.79 -11.81
CA THR A 91 -7.10 12.14 -13.10
C THR A 91 -5.87 12.19 -14.00
N ILE A 92 -5.86 11.31 -14.99
CA ILE A 92 -4.78 11.28 -15.99
C ILE A 92 -4.75 12.54 -16.86
N ASP A 93 -5.91 13.14 -17.15
CA ASP A 93 -5.99 14.36 -17.95
C ASP A 93 -5.34 15.55 -17.26
N HIS A 94 -5.61 15.72 -15.96
CA HIS A 94 -4.90 16.71 -15.14
C HIS A 94 -3.41 16.41 -15.04
N ALA A 95 -3.03 15.14 -14.83
CA ALA A 95 -1.62 14.74 -14.77
C ALA A 95 -0.87 15.09 -16.07
N ILE A 96 -1.48 14.84 -17.24
CA ILE A 96 -0.90 15.19 -18.55
C ILE A 96 -0.78 16.71 -18.71
N SER A 97 -1.83 17.45 -18.32
CA SER A 97 -1.85 18.92 -18.39
C SER A 97 -0.73 19.53 -17.57
N ILE A 98 -0.57 19.06 -16.33
CA ILE A 98 0.50 19.48 -15.42
C ILE A 98 1.86 19.08 -15.97
N ALA A 99 2.05 17.83 -16.44
CA ALA A 99 3.30 17.38 -17.00
C ALA A 99 3.76 18.27 -18.18
N ARG A 100 2.86 18.61 -19.09
CA ARG A 100 3.14 19.53 -20.23
C ARG A 100 3.54 20.92 -19.75
N LYS A 101 2.79 21.51 -18.83
CA LYS A 101 3.03 22.85 -18.28
C LYS A 101 4.42 22.95 -17.64
N TYR A 102 4.86 21.89 -16.96
CA TYR A 102 6.16 21.83 -16.29
C TYR A 102 7.24 21.10 -17.11
N HIS A 103 7.05 21.02 -18.44
CA HIS A 103 8.04 20.46 -19.39
C HIS A 103 8.49 19.05 -19.02
N TYR A 104 7.56 18.21 -18.56
CA TYR A 104 7.79 16.81 -18.16
C TYR A 104 8.93 16.66 -17.13
N SER A 105 9.12 17.66 -16.26
CA SER A 105 10.15 17.62 -15.21
C SER A 105 9.66 17.00 -13.90
N LEU A 106 8.36 16.73 -13.80
CA LEU A 106 7.72 16.21 -12.60
C LEU A 106 7.41 14.71 -12.73
N ARG A 107 7.44 14.03 -11.59
CA ARG A 107 6.89 12.69 -11.45
C ARG A 107 5.49 12.83 -10.85
N ILE A 108 4.48 12.33 -11.56
CA ILE A 108 3.07 12.49 -11.19
C ILE A 108 2.43 11.10 -11.14
N VAL A 109 1.63 10.83 -10.11
CA VAL A 109 0.82 9.63 -10.01
C VAL A 109 -0.65 10.02 -9.84
N THR A 110 -1.56 9.28 -10.46
CA THR A 110 -3.00 9.51 -10.31
C THR A 110 -3.60 8.63 -9.21
N LEU A 111 -4.85 8.91 -8.82
CA LEU A 111 -5.59 8.07 -7.88
C LEU A 111 -5.84 6.66 -8.44
N GLU A 112 -5.99 6.53 -9.74
CA GLU A 112 -6.17 5.24 -10.42
C GLU A 112 -4.86 4.47 -10.61
N GLY A 113 -3.73 5.10 -10.30
CA GLY A 113 -2.42 4.44 -10.29
C GLY A 113 -1.62 4.58 -11.58
N GLU A 114 -2.02 5.45 -12.50
CA GLU A 114 -1.16 5.79 -13.63
C GLU A 114 0.04 6.63 -13.13
N LEU A 115 1.15 6.45 -13.79
CA LEU A 115 2.42 7.12 -13.47
C LEU A 115 2.96 7.85 -14.70
N LEU A 116 3.21 9.13 -14.55
CA LEU A 116 3.95 9.96 -15.49
C LEU A 116 5.32 10.25 -14.88
N ASN A 117 6.37 9.77 -15.53
CA ASN A 117 7.72 10.01 -15.07
C ASN A 117 8.28 11.32 -15.64
N ALA A 118 9.25 11.89 -14.95
CA ALA A 118 10.09 12.92 -15.53
C ALA A 118 10.72 12.37 -16.83
N GLY A 119 10.70 13.19 -17.89
CA GLY A 119 11.09 12.76 -19.24
C GLY A 119 9.95 12.26 -20.11
N GLY A 120 8.70 12.17 -19.57
CA GLY A 120 7.47 11.99 -20.35
C GLY A 120 7.03 10.54 -20.57
N SER A 121 7.71 9.54 -20.00
CA SER A 121 7.21 8.18 -20.07
C SER A 121 5.96 8.01 -19.20
N MET A 122 4.99 7.25 -19.69
CA MET A 122 3.72 6.99 -19.00
C MET A 122 3.58 5.49 -18.77
N THR A 123 3.10 5.14 -17.60
CA THR A 123 2.77 3.77 -17.22
C THR A 123 1.36 3.76 -16.65
N GLY A 124 0.51 2.90 -17.15
CA GLY A 124 -0.88 2.76 -16.72
C GLY A 124 -1.45 1.44 -17.20
N GLY A 125 -2.70 1.19 -16.87
CA GLY A 125 -3.43 -0.04 -17.22
C GLY A 125 -4.10 -0.65 -16.01
N ALA A 126 -4.89 -1.71 -16.22
CA ALA A 126 -5.60 -2.36 -15.14
C ALA A 126 -4.61 -3.01 -14.14
N PHE A 127 -4.72 -2.64 -12.89
CA PHE A 127 -4.00 -3.33 -11.82
C PHE A 127 -4.52 -4.77 -11.72
N LYS A 128 -3.67 -5.75 -12.05
CA LYS A 128 -3.93 -7.11 -11.59
C LYS A 128 -3.59 -7.16 -10.11
N ASN A 129 -4.54 -7.54 -9.27
CA ASN A 129 -4.45 -7.62 -7.79
C ASN A 129 -3.28 -8.45 -7.21
N THR A 130 -2.38 -8.95 -8.06
CA THR A 130 -1.30 -9.86 -7.65
C THR A 130 -0.11 -9.19 -6.96
N SER A 131 -0.02 -7.86 -6.95
CA SER A 131 1.15 -7.14 -6.42
C SER A 131 0.84 -6.05 -5.38
N ASN A 132 -0.40 -5.95 -4.91
CA ASN A 132 -0.78 -4.97 -3.88
C ASN A 132 -0.22 -5.37 -2.50
N LEU A 133 1.04 -5.03 -2.23
CA LEU A 133 1.70 -5.37 -0.95
C LEU A 133 1.11 -4.60 0.23
N LEU A 134 0.74 -3.34 0.04
CA LEU A 134 0.16 -2.52 1.10
C LEU A 134 -1.31 -2.88 1.38
N GLY A 135 -2.05 -3.27 0.36
CA GLY A 135 -3.45 -3.71 0.49
C GLY A 135 -3.62 -5.12 1.05
N ARG A 136 -2.62 -5.99 0.90
CA ARG A 136 -2.71 -7.40 1.36
C ARG A 136 -3.06 -7.54 2.84
N ARG A 137 -2.44 -6.74 3.69
CA ARG A 137 -2.71 -6.80 5.13
C ARG A 137 -4.16 -6.45 5.44
N ARG A 138 -4.68 -5.41 4.80
CA ARG A 138 -6.08 -4.99 4.94
C ARG A 138 -7.03 -6.05 4.39
N GLU A 139 -6.72 -6.62 3.24
CA GLU A 139 -7.51 -7.70 2.62
C GLU A 139 -7.56 -8.95 3.51
N ILE A 140 -6.42 -9.33 4.11
CA ILE A 140 -6.36 -10.44 5.07
C ILE A 140 -7.27 -10.14 6.27
N GLU A 141 -7.17 -8.95 6.86
CA GLU A 141 -8.00 -8.55 8.00
C GLU A 141 -9.50 -8.53 7.66
N GLU A 142 -9.88 -8.03 6.49
CA GLU A 142 -11.26 -8.05 5.99
C GLU A 142 -11.78 -9.47 5.76
N LEU A 143 -10.93 -10.36 5.22
CA LEU A 143 -11.26 -11.78 5.02
C LEU A 143 -11.36 -12.54 6.34
N GLU A 144 -10.48 -12.30 7.30
CA GLU A 144 -10.54 -12.88 8.64
C GLU A 144 -11.81 -12.47 9.37
N ASN A 145 -12.18 -11.18 9.31
CA ASN A 145 -13.41 -10.68 9.88
C ASN A 145 -14.66 -11.31 9.24
N SER A 146 -14.63 -11.50 7.93
CA SER A 146 -15.71 -12.15 7.18
C SER A 146 -15.82 -13.63 7.54
N CYS A 147 -14.70 -14.32 7.65
CA CYS A 147 -14.64 -15.73 8.07
C CYS A 147 -15.23 -15.91 9.47
N ASN A 148 -14.81 -15.08 10.42
CA ASN A 148 -15.33 -15.12 11.80
C ASN A 148 -16.85 -14.85 11.86
N ARG A 149 -17.35 -13.96 11.02
CA ARG A 149 -18.79 -13.70 10.92
C ARG A 149 -19.55 -14.92 10.38
N TYR A 150 -19.04 -15.54 9.33
CA TYR A 150 -19.67 -16.74 8.75
C TYR A 150 -19.62 -17.94 9.70
N LEU A 151 -18.54 -18.11 10.46
CA LEU A 151 -18.45 -19.17 11.48
C LEU A 151 -19.53 -18.98 12.55
N LYS A 152 -19.69 -17.76 13.08
CA LYS A 152 -20.76 -17.48 14.07
C LYS A 152 -22.17 -17.73 13.50
N GLN A 153 -22.40 -17.40 12.23
CA GLN A 153 -23.68 -17.68 11.58
C GLN A 153 -23.90 -19.18 11.41
N ALA A 154 -22.88 -19.93 11.03
CA ALA A 154 -22.94 -21.38 10.91
C ALA A 154 -23.27 -22.04 12.26
N ASP A 155 -22.58 -21.62 13.33
CA ASP A 155 -22.85 -22.12 14.70
C ASP A 155 -24.27 -21.82 15.14
N SER A 156 -24.79 -20.62 14.87
CA SER A 156 -26.17 -20.24 15.20
C SER A 156 -27.18 -21.11 14.45
N ILE A 157 -26.98 -21.30 13.15
CA ILE A 157 -27.85 -22.16 12.34
C ILE A 157 -27.81 -23.61 12.82
N GLN A 158 -26.65 -24.10 13.21
CA GLN A 158 -26.50 -25.47 13.73
C GLN A 158 -27.20 -25.66 15.08
N GLN A 159 -27.19 -24.66 15.94
CA GLN A 159 -27.95 -24.66 17.20
C GLN A 159 -29.46 -24.65 16.94
N GLU A 160 -29.93 -23.79 16.03
CA GLU A 160 -31.34 -23.74 15.65
C GLU A 160 -31.83 -25.09 15.07
N LEU A 161 -31.01 -25.69 14.20
CA LEU A 161 -31.29 -26.99 13.60
C LEU A 161 -31.43 -28.08 14.68
N SER A 162 -30.47 -28.12 15.62
CA SER A 162 -30.52 -29.12 16.71
C SER A 162 -31.75 -28.97 17.62
N LEU A 163 -32.20 -27.73 17.87
CA LEU A 163 -33.42 -27.47 18.61
C LEU A 163 -34.66 -27.93 17.84
N GLN A 164 -34.74 -27.63 16.54
CA GLN A 164 -35.86 -28.07 15.71
C GLN A 164 -35.92 -29.60 15.54
N GLU A 165 -34.78 -30.27 15.46
CA GLU A 165 -34.72 -31.74 15.42
C GLU A 165 -35.19 -32.35 16.73
N ALA A 166 -34.83 -31.76 17.86
CA ALA A 166 -35.31 -32.20 19.18
C ALA A 166 -36.84 -32.03 19.33
N GLU A 167 -37.38 -30.87 18.96
CA GLU A 167 -38.82 -30.61 18.97
C GLU A 167 -39.60 -31.53 18.03
N ALA A 168 -39.03 -31.81 16.84
CA ALA A 168 -39.64 -32.73 15.88
C ALA A 168 -39.67 -34.17 16.41
N SER A 169 -38.62 -34.58 17.12
CA SER A 169 -38.54 -35.90 17.76
C SER A 169 -39.56 -36.06 18.87
N GLU A 170 -39.72 -35.06 19.76
CA GLU A 170 -40.73 -35.06 20.83
C GLU A 170 -42.15 -35.15 20.26
N LYS A 171 -42.48 -34.35 19.26
CA LYS A 171 -43.79 -34.37 18.61
C LYS A 171 -44.09 -35.71 17.95
N LYS A 172 -43.07 -36.39 17.42
CA LYS A 172 -43.25 -37.73 16.85
C LYS A 172 -43.53 -38.77 17.93
N GLU A 173 -42.83 -38.72 19.06
CA GLU A 173 -43.09 -39.62 20.20
C GLU A 173 -44.47 -39.40 20.82
N GLU A 174 -44.97 -38.16 20.86
CA GLU A 174 -46.34 -37.86 21.30
C GLU A 174 -47.41 -38.35 20.35
N ALA A 175 -47.15 -38.33 19.05
CA ALA A 175 -48.10 -38.82 18.02
C ALA A 175 -48.18 -40.36 17.93
N ASP A 176 -47.12 -41.05 18.35
CA ASP A 176 -47.05 -42.52 18.35
C ASP A 176 -47.59 -43.15 19.67
N ARG A 177 -48.05 -42.32 20.64
CA ARG A 177 -48.74 -42.73 21.87
C ARG A 177 -50.27 -42.68 21.71
#